data_159fb575ea77e90674748c9cd67127c5
#
_entry.id   159fb575ea77e90674748c9cd67127c5
#
_cell.length_a   1.000
_cell.length_b   1.000
_cell.length_c   1.000
_cell.angle_alpha   90.00
_cell.angle_beta   90.00
_cell.angle_gamma   90.00
#
_symmetry.space_group_name_H-M   'P 1'
#
loop_
_entity.id
_entity.type
_entity.pdbx_description
1 polymer ?
#
loop_
_entity_poly.entity_id
_entity_poly.type
_entity_poly.pdbx_seq_one_letter_code
_entity_poly.pdbx_strand_id
1 'polypeptide(L)'
;MLQRDYIQRLIREFMAALERMLEKKEVEVRREKIKELYNQYVGPYAFYSIATIDDVMKAMAGIDDVEKRLSKMDMLANIYYHEADTVGQPTRDELLNKAFMLFD
;
A
#
# COMPACT_ATOMS: atom_id res chain seq x y z
N MET A 1 21.17 -14.68 4.78
CA MET A 1 20.01 -14.59 3.87
C MET A 1 20.19 -13.43 2.91
N LEU A 2 19.89 -13.68 1.65
CA LEU A 2 19.96 -12.64 0.65
C LEU A 2 18.75 -11.69 0.82
N GLN A 3 18.99 -10.41 0.59
CA GLN A 3 17.95 -9.40 0.70
C GLN A 3 16.75 -9.70 -0.20
N ARG A 4 17.00 -10.28 -1.37
CA ARG A 4 15.98 -10.68 -2.31
C ARG A 4 15.01 -11.69 -1.69
N ASP A 5 15.52 -12.67 -0.96
CA ASP A 5 14.69 -13.69 -0.30
C ASP A 5 13.81 -13.05 0.77
N TYR A 6 14.37 -12.10 1.49
CA TYR A 6 13.63 -11.35 2.49
C TYR A 6 12.48 -10.57 1.86
N ILE A 7 12.75 -9.88 0.74
CA ILE A 7 11.75 -9.10 0.02
C ILE A 7 10.63 -10.00 -0.51
N GLN A 8 10.98 -11.16 -1.08
CA GLN A 8 9.98 -12.09 -1.58
C GLN A 8 9.08 -12.62 -0.47
N ARG A 9 9.65 -12.88 0.69
CA ARG A 9 8.88 -13.32 1.85
C ARG A 9 7.93 -12.21 2.31
N LEU A 10 8.41 -10.99 2.37
CA LEU A 10 7.62 -9.84 2.77
C LEU A 10 6.42 -9.65 1.84
N ILE A 11 6.65 -9.76 0.54
CA ILE A 11 5.58 -9.64 -0.45
C ILE A 11 4.52 -10.73 -0.25
N ARG A 12 4.96 -11.97 -0.01
CA ARG A 12 4.01 -13.08 0.24
C ARG A 12 3.19 -12.85 1.50
N GLU A 13 3.84 -12.36 2.56
CA GLU A 13 3.13 -12.04 3.80
C GLU A 13 2.11 -10.93 3.57
N PHE A 14 2.50 -9.91 2.81
CA PHE A 14 1.60 -8.81 2.47
C PHE A 14 0.39 -9.32 1.68
N MET A 15 0.62 -10.12 0.65
CA MET A 15 -0.48 -10.64 -0.18
C MET A 15 -1.44 -11.50 0.64
N ALA A 16 -0.92 -12.30 1.56
CA ALA A 16 -1.76 -13.10 2.45
C ALA A 16 -2.59 -12.21 3.37
N ALA A 17 -1.99 -11.15 3.90
CA ALA A 17 -2.71 -10.21 4.76
C ALA A 17 -3.77 -9.44 3.97
N LEU A 18 -3.46 -9.09 2.74
CA LEU A 18 -4.40 -8.41 1.84
C LEU A 18 -5.62 -9.30 1.57
N GLU A 19 -5.39 -10.57 1.27
CA GLU A 19 -6.48 -11.53 1.04
C GLU A 19 -7.36 -11.67 2.27
N ARG A 20 -6.76 -11.75 3.45
CA ARG A 20 -7.53 -11.83 4.70
C ARG A 20 -8.38 -10.58 4.90
N MET A 21 -7.85 -9.42 4.57
CA MET A 21 -8.63 -8.17 4.65
C MET A 21 -9.82 -8.22 3.69
N LEU A 22 -9.61 -8.71 2.48
CA LEU A 22 -10.68 -8.78 1.47
C LEU A 22 -11.80 -9.74 1.85
N GLU A 23 -11.53 -10.71 2.71
CA GLU A 23 -12.55 -11.63 3.22
C GLU A 23 -13.51 -10.97 4.20
N LYS A 24 -13.13 -9.85 4.80
CA LYS A 24 -13.99 -9.15 5.76
C LYS A 24 -15.11 -8.46 5.01
N LYS A 25 -16.33 -8.61 5.52
CA LYS A 25 -17.53 -8.06 4.87
C LYS A 25 -17.83 -6.64 5.30
N GLU A 26 -17.51 -6.29 6.54
CA GLU A 26 -17.79 -4.96 7.07
C GLU A 26 -16.74 -3.95 6.66
N VAL A 27 -17.19 -2.82 6.13
CA VAL A 27 -16.30 -1.76 5.65
C VAL A 27 -15.39 -1.26 6.76
N GLU A 28 -15.93 -1.07 7.96
CA GLU A 28 -15.12 -0.57 9.08
C GLU A 28 -14.01 -1.52 9.45
N VAL A 29 -14.27 -2.83 9.42
CA VAL A 29 -13.25 -3.83 9.69
C VAL A 29 -12.18 -3.81 8.60
N ARG A 30 -12.59 -3.69 7.34
CA ARG A 30 -11.64 -3.56 6.23
C ARG A 30 -10.76 -2.33 6.40
N ARG A 31 -11.33 -1.20 6.79
CA ARG A 31 -10.57 0.04 6.98
C ARG A 31 -9.52 -0.11 8.07
N GLU A 32 -9.86 -0.78 9.17
CA GLU A 32 -8.89 -1.03 10.23
C GLU A 32 -7.74 -1.92 9.75
N LYS A 33 -8.07 -2.97 8.99
CA LYS A 33 -7.05 -3.85 8.42
C LYS A 33 -6.17 -3.12 7.41
N ILE A 34 -6.75 -2.20 6.63
CA ILE A 34 -5.99 -1.38 5.69
C ILE A 34 -4.98 -0.51 6.42
N LYS A 35 -5.35 0.10 7.54
CA LYS A 35 -4.41 0.88 8.36
C LYS A 35 -3.24 0.01 8.82
N GLU A 36 -3.53 -1.22 9.25
CA GLU A 36 -2.48 -2.16 9.65
C GLU A 36 -1.55 -2.48 8.49
N LEU A 37 -2.09 -2.65 7.28
CA LEU A 37 -1.28 -2.92 6.09
C LEU A 37 -0.31 -1.76 5.80
N TYR A 38 -0.78 -0.52 5.88
CA TYR A 38 0.09 0.65 5.73
C TYR A 38 1.23 0.58 6.74
N ASN A 39 0.88 0.50 8.01
CA ASN A 39 1.87 0.62 9.09
C ASN A 39 2.87 -0.52 9.08
N GLN A 40 2.44 -1.71 8.72
CA GLN A 40 3.30 -2.89 8.77
C GLN A 40 4.19 -3.03 7.54
N TYR A 41 3.70 -2.68 6.36
CA TYR A 41 4.40 -2.99 5.12
C TYR A 41 4.93 -1.78 4.36
N VAL A 42 4.39 -0.60 4.58
CA VAL A 42 4.80 0.59 3.83
C VAL A 42 5.39 1.65 4.74
N GLY A 43 4.61 2.14 5.67
CA GLY A 43 5.01 3.21 6.58
C GLY A 43 3.78 3.86 7.20
N PRO A 44 3.95 4.98 7.90
CA PRO A 44 2.86 5.55 8.69
C PRO A 44 1.60 5.82 7.86
N TYR A 45 0.50 5.26 8.30
CA TYR A 45 -0.80 5.48 7.69
C TYR A 45 -1.12 6.98 7.62
N ALA A 46 -0.81 7.72 8.69
CA ALA A 46 -1.11 9.16 8.75
C ALA A 46 -0.43 9.96 7.63
N PHE A 47 0.73 9.50 7.16
CA PHE A 47 1.42 10.15 6.05
C PHE A 47 0.90 9.64 4.71
N TYR A 48 0.98 8.32 4.49
CA TYR A 48 0.73 7.75 3.16
C TYR A 48 -0.72 7.82 2.73
N SER A 49 -1.66 7.80 3.67
CA SER A 49 -3.09 7.82 3.31
C SER A 49 -3.54 9.14 2.69
N ILE A 50 -2.88 10.24 3.04
CA ILE A 50 -3.25 11.57 2.55
C ILE A 50 -2.18 12.22 1.67
N ALA A 51 -1.00 11.60 1.53
CA ALA A 51 0.09 12.16 0.75
C ALA A 51 -0.29 12.28 -0.73
N THR A 52 0.17 13.35 -1.37
CA THR A 52 0.05 13.48 -2.82
C THR A 52 0.97 12.47 -3.49
N ILE A 53 0.72 12.17 -4.76
CA ILE A 53 1.61 11.26 -5.48
C ILE A 53 3.05 11.80 -5.53
N ASP A 54 3.22 13.11 -5.63
CA ASP A 54 4.55 13.72 -5.61
C ASP A 54 5.26 13.48 -4.29
N ASP A 55 4.56 13.61 -3.17
CA ASP A 55 5.12 13.35 -1.84
C ASP A 55 5.49 11.88 -1.68
N VAL A 56 4.65 10.99 -2.21
CA VAL A 56 4.91 9.54 -2.19
C VAL A 56 6.17 9.23 -2.99
N MET A 57 6.29 9.80 -4.19
CA MET A 57 7.45 9.54 -5.03
C MET A 57 8.74 10.06 -4.40
N LYS A 58 8.69 11.20 -3.72
CA LYS A 58 9.84 11.72 -2.98
C LYS A 58 10.24 10.77 -1.84
N ALA A 59 9.25 10.26 -1.10
CA ALA A 59 9.51 9.32 -0.02
C ALA A 59 10.14 8.03 -0.55
N MET A 60 9.62 7.52 -1.68
CA MET A 60 10.14 6.31 -2.29
C MET A 60 11.55 6.51 -2.83
N ALA A 61 11.84 7.70 -3.40
CA ALA A 61 13.17 8.02 -3.92
C ALA A 61 14.24 7.97 -2.82
N GLY A 62 13.85 8.14 -1.56
CA GLY A 62 14.76 8.02 -0.43
C GLY A 62 15.19 6.60 -0.10
N ILE A 63 14.58 5.60 -0.73
CA ILE A 63 14.95 4.19 -0.53
C ILE A 63 16.01 3.82 -1.54
N ASP A 64 17.24 3.56 -1.07
CA ASP A 64 18.39 3.33 -1.95
C ASP A 64 18.32 2.01 -2.72
N ASP A 65 17.81 0.97 -2.08
CA ASP A 65 17.71 -0.35 -2.71
C ASP A 65 16.54 -0.39 -3.69
N VAL A 66 16.85 -0.66 -4.97
CA VAL A 66 15.86 -0.62 -6.04
C VAL A 66 14.76 -1.66 -5.84
N GLU A 67 15.12 -2.89 -5.50
CA GLU A 67 14.13 -3.95 -5.31
C GLU A 67 13.20 -3.64 -4.13
N LYS A 68 13.79 -3.14 -3.05
CA LYS A 68 13.03 -2.76 -1.88
C LYS A 68 12.07 -1.61 -2.19
N ARG A 69 12.56 -0.60 -2.94
CA ARG A 69 11.73 0.53 -3.35
C ARG A 69 10.57 0.10 -4.22
N LEU A 70 10.85 -0.72 -5.24
CA LEU A 70 9.81 -1.19 -6.16
C LEU A 70 8.78 -2.06 -5.45
N SER A 71 9.21 -2.94 -4.55
CA SER A 71 8.28 -3.77 -3.80
C SER A 71 7.38 -2.93 -2.91
N LYS A 72 7.93 -1.91 -2.26
CA LYS A 72 7.14 -1.02 -1.42
C LYS A 72 6.13 -0.21 -2.23
N MET A 73 6.55 0.27 -3.40
CA MET A 73 5.64 0.98 -4.31
C MET A 73 4.49 0.09 -4.75
N ASP A 74 4.78 -1.17 -5.05
CA ASP A 74 3.77 -2.13 -5.49
C ASP A 74 2.78 -2.44 -4.35
N MET A 75 3.28 -2.66 -3.14
CA MET A 75 2.42 -2.89 -1.99
C MET A 75 1.52 -1.68 -1.71
N LEU A 76 2.09 -0.48 -1.79
CA LEU A 76 1.32 0.74 -1.58
C LEU A 76 0.24 0.93 -2.65
N ALA A 77 0.56 0.62 -3.91
CA ALA A 77 -0.41 0.68 -4.99
C ALA A 77 -1.60 -0.24 -4.73
N ASN A 78 -1.34 -1.45 -4.25
CA ASN A 78 -2.39 -2.39 -3.89
C ASN A 78 -3.24 -1.87 -2.74
N ILE A 79 -2.61 -1.25 -1.75
CA ILE A 79 -3.35 -0.67 -0.62
C ILE A 79 -4.28 0.44 -1.10
N TYR A 80 -3.77 1.37 -1.90
CA TYR A 80 -4.59 2.46 -2.44
C TYR A 80 -5.78 1.93 -3.24
N TYR A 81 -5.52 0.94 -4.09
CA TYR A 81 -6.55 0.35 -4.93
C TYR A 81 -7.70 -0.21 -4.10
N HIS A 82 -7.38 -0.98 -3.07
CA HIS A 82 -8.39 -1.61 -2.23
C HIS A 82 -9.01 -0.65 -1.22
N GLU A 83 -8.25 0.33 -0.75
CA GLU A 83 -8.80 1.36 0.13
C GLU A 83 -9.88 2.17 -0.59
N ALA A 84 -9.73 2.35 -1.89
CA ALA A 84 -10.72 3.08 -2.69
C ALA A 84 -12.12 2.49 -2.57
N ASP A 85 -12.22 1.18 -2.37
CA ASP A 85 -13.51 0.50 -2.22
C ASP A 85 -14.19 0.81 -0.89
N THR A 86 -13.47 1.38 0.07
CA THR A 86 -14.00 1.65 1.41
C THR A 86 -14.40 3.10 1.62
N VAL A 87 -14.23 3.95 0.62
CA VAL A 87 -14.50 5.39 0.73
C VAL A 87 -15.32 5.87 -0.47
N GLY A 88 -15.97 7.03 -0.30
CA GLY A 88 -16.71 7.64 -1.39
C GLY A 88 -15.87 8.65 -2.16
N GLN A 89 -16.51 9.27 -3.16
CA GLN A 89 -15.90 10.32 -3.95
C GLN A 89 -15.82 11.61 -3.14
N PRO A 90 -14.83 12.48 -3.37
CA PRO A 90 -13.78 12.35 -4.41
C PRO A 90 -12.59 11.50 -3.99
N THR A 91 -12.52 11.08 -2.75
CA THR A 91 -11.37 10.34 -2.21
C THR A 91 -11.11 9.05 -2.97
N ARG A 92 -12.18 8.36 -3.39
CA ARG A 92 -12.06 7.12 -4.16
C ARG A 92 -11.23 7.33 -5.42
N ASP A 93 -11.56 8.36 -6.22
CA ASP A 93 -10.82 8.62 -7.46
C ASP A 93 -9.39 9.05 -7.20
N GLU A 94 -9.16 9.81 -6.13
CA GLU A 94 -7.81 10.21 -5.75
C GLU A 94 -6.95 9.00 -5.43
N LEU A 95 -7.50 8.04 -4.68
CA LEU A 95 -6.79 6.80 -4.33
C LEU A 95 -6.52 5.95 -5.58
N LEU A 96 -7.51 5.82 -6.46
CA LEU A 96 -7.35 5.06 -7.69
C LEU A 96 -6.30 5.67 -8.60
N ASN A 97 -6.27 7.00 -8.71
CA ASN A 97 -5.26 7.69 -9.51
C ASN A 97 -3.86 7.45 -8.96
N LYS A 98 -3.69 7.51 -7.64
CA LYS A 98 -2.40 7.22 -7.02
C LYS A 98 -1.98 5.76 -7.28
N ALA A 99 -2.92 4.84 -7.14
CA ALA A 99 -2.64 3.42 -7.39
C ALA A 99 -2.16 3.20 -8.82
N PHE A 100 -2.86 3.76 -9.80
CA PHE A 100 -2.51 3.57 -11.20
C PHE A 100 -1.15 4.17 -11.54
N MET A 101 -0.80 5.30 -10.93
CA MET A 101 0.52 5.89 -11.16
C MET A 101 1.65 5.06 -10.58
N LEU A 102 1.39 4.36 -9.47
CA LEU A 102 2.40 3.49 -8.85
C LEU A 102 2.53 2.14 -9.54
N PHE A 103 1.45 1.61 -10.12
CA PHE A 103 1.50 0.33 -10.84
C PHE A 103 2.31 0.41 -12.14
N ASP A 104 2.49 1.58 -12.65
CA ASP A 104 3.32 1.78 -13.84
C ASP A 104 4.83 1.64 -13.52
#